data_68abbf606eb83e4242122fb5313de1f7
#
_entry.id   68abbf606eb83e4242122fb5313de1f7
#
_cell.length_a   1.000
_cell.length_b   1.000
_cell.length_c   1.000
_cell.angle_alpha   90.00
_cell.angle_beta   90.00
_cell.angle_gamma   90.00
#
_symmetry.space_group_name_H-M   'P 1'
#
loop_
_entity.id
_entity.type
_entity.pdbx_description
1 polymer ?
#
loop_
_entity_poly.entity_id
_entity_poly.type
_entity_poly.pdbx_seq_one_letter_code
_entity_poly.pdbx_strand_id
1 'polypeptide(L)'
;MNTLSYKTISANKATADKQWIVVDAEGHNLGRFASKVAMLLRGKYKTSYTPHVDCGDNVIVINAEKINLTGNKLDEKTYIRHTGYPGGQRSLTAKVMQQKNPALLVEKAVKGMLPKNKLGAQLFRNLNVNVGDAHKHAAQTPKAVNLNDLK
;
A
#
# COMPACT_ATOMS: atom_id res chain seq x y z
N MET A 1 -38.71 -28.63 -8.59
CA MET A 1 -38.21 -27.25 -8.80
C MET A 1 -36.83 -27.15 -8.19
N ASN A 2 -35.79 -26.97 -9.00
CA ASN A 2 -34.44 -26.69 -8.46
C ASN A 2 -34.40 -25.24 -8.06
N THR A 3 -34.62 -24.95 -6.79
CA THR A 3 -34.35 -23.64 -6.23
C THR A 3 -32.82 -23.49 -6.14
N LEU A 4 -32.23 -22.84 -7.13
CA LEU A 4 -30.84 -22.40 -7.07
C LEU A 4 -30.70 -21.36 -5.91
N SER A 5 -30.39 -21.86 -4.72
CA SER A 5 -30.05 -20.99 -3.64
C SER A 5 -28.60 -20.49 -3.88
N TYR A 6 -28.45 -19.26 -4.30
CA TYR A 6 -27.15 -18.62 -4.41
C TYR A 6 -26.59 -18.42 -2.99
N LYS A 7 -25.67 -19.29 -2.60
CA LYS A 7 -24.97 -19.15 -1.33
C LYS A 7 -23.90 -18.08 -1.48
N THR A 8 -23.99 -17.02 -0.69
CA THR A 8 -22.92 -16.01 -0.63
C THR A 8 -21.63 -16.65 -0.11
N ILE A 9 -20.57 -16.60 -0.93
CA ILE A 9 -19.26 -17.12 -0.56
C ILE A 9 -18.54 -16.05 0.26
N SER A 10 -18.17 -16.37 1.50
CA SER A 10 -17.34 -15.54 2.36
C SER A 10 -15.99 -16.19 2.51
N ALA A 11 -14.92 -15.44 2.23
CA ALA A 11 -13.56 -15.94 2.42
C ALA A 11 -13.22 -16.03 3.90
N ASN A 12 -12.46 -17.06 4.27
CA ASN A 12 -11.84 -17.22 5.57
C ASN A 12 -10.33 -17.08 5.46
N LYS A 13 -9.63 -16.97 6.60
CA LYS A 13 -8.15 -16.89 6.63
C LYS A 13 -7.48 -18.08 5.93
N ALA A 14 -8.10 -19.26 5.97
CA ALA A 14 -7.59 -20.48 5.32
C ALA A 14 -7.87 -20.51 3.81
N THR A 15 -8.95 -19.85 3.35
CA THR A 15 -9.34 -19.83 1.94
C THR A 15 -8.89 -18.58 1.19
N ALA A 16 -8.28 -17.62 1.90
CA ALA A 16 -7.75 -16.42 1.29
C ALA A 16 -6.45 -16.77 0.53
N ASP A 17 -6.51 -16.67 -0.80
CA ASP A 17 -5.34 -16.83 -1.67
C ASP A 17 -4.55 -15.53 -1.69
N LYS A 18 -3.32 -15.56 -1.14
CA LYS A 18 -2.40 -14.43 -1.10
C LYS A 18 -1.22 -14.66 -2.04
N GLN A 19 -1.00 -13.73 -2.93
CA GLN A 19 0.13 -13.73 -3.85
C GLN A 19 1.15 -12.67 -3.46
N TRP A 20 2.38 -12.83 -3.94
CA TRP A 20 3.41 -11.82 -3.84
C TRP A 20 3.50 -11.04 -5.15
N ILE A 21 3.44 -9.72 -5.04
CA ILE A 21 3.37 -8.80 -6.18
C ILE A 21 4.48 -7.76 -6.03
N VAL A 22 5.24 -7.55 -7.10
CA VAL A 22 6.20 -6.43 -7.22
C VAL A 22 5.58 -5.34 -8.06
N VAL A 23 5.72 -4.11 -7.58
CA VAL A 23 5.23 -2.91 -8.24
C VAL A 23 6.33 -1.86 -8.27
N ASP A 24 6.59 -1.30 -9.44
CA ASP A 24 7.55 -0.22 -9.61
C ASP A 24 6.89 1.14 -9.35
N ALA A 25 7.54 1.97 -8.52
CA ALA A 25 7.08 3.33 -8.21
C ALA A 25 7.64 4.38 -9.18
N GLU A 26 8.58 4.03 -10.05
CA GLU A 26 9.25 4.97 -10.94
C GLU A 26 8.25 5.69 -11.86
N GLY A 27 8.32 7.02 -11.91
CA GLY A 27 7.48 7.87 -12.75
C GLY A 27 6.01 7.98 -12.33
N HIS A 28 5.58 7.25 -11.31
CA HIS A 28 4.21 7.32 -10.82
C HIS A 28 3.97 8.47 -9.85
N ASN A 29 2.77 9.07 -9.89
CA ASN A 29 2.34 10.07 -8.92
C ASN A 29 1.95 9.41 -7.61
N LEU A 30 2.52 9.86 -6.49
CA LEU A 30 2.36 9.27 -5.15
C LEU A 30 0.89 8.95 -4.79
N GLY A 31 -0.05 9.87 -5.02
CA GLY A 31 -1.45 9.65 -4.64
C GLY A 31 -2.13 8.55 -5.45
N ARG A 32 -1.96 8.56 -6.78
CA ARG A 32 -2.52 7.54 -7.67
C ARG A 32 -1.88 6.18 -7.43
N PHE A 33 -0.58 6.16 -7.25
CA PHE A 33 0.18 4.97 -6.88
C PHE A 33 -0.33 4.36 -5.58
N ALA A 34 -0.38 5.16 -4.51
CA ALA A 34 -0.80 4.69 -3.19
C ALA A 34 -2.24 4.16 -3.17
N SER A 35 -3.16 4.74 -3.97
CA SER A 35 -4.53 4.24 -4.06
C SER A 35 -4.62 2.85 -4.68
N LYS A 36 -3.86 2.60 -5.74
CA LYS A 36 -3.79 1.28 -6.40
C LYS A 36 -3.11 0.23 -5.50
N VAL A 37 -2.01 0.60 -4.85
CA VAL A 37 -1.35 -0.27 -3.86
C VAL A 37 -2.29 -0.61 -2.70
N ALA A 38 -3.03 0.36 -2.17
CA ALA A 38 -4.02 0.11 -1.11
C ALA A 38 -5.15 -0.82 -1.58
N MET A 39 -5.56 -0.75 -2.85
CA MET A 39 -6.53 -1.64 -3.46
C MET A 39 -6.00 -3.08 -3.55
N LEU A 40 -4.73 -3.28 -3.93
CA LEU A 40 -4.06 -4.58 -3.94
C LEU A 40 -3.94 -5.17 -2.54
N LEU A 41 -3.46 -4.39 -1.58
CA LEU A 41 -3.32 -4.80 -0.17
C LEU A 41 -4.65 -5.20 0.46
N ARG A 42 -5.75 -4.57 0.06
CA ARG A 42 -7.10 -4.90 0.52
C ARG A 42 -7.72 -6.05 -0.24
N GLY A 43 -7.23 -6.37 -1.43
CA GLY A 43 -7.76 -7.43 -2.29
C GLY A 43 -9.07 -7.06 -3.00
N LYS A 44 -9.35 -5.77 -3.19
CA LYS A 44 -10.60 -5.31 -3.81
C LYS A 44 -10.76 -5.71 -5.29
N TYR A 45 -9.70 -6.10 -5.95
CA TYR A 45 -9.73 -6.58 -7.33
C TYR A 45 -10.11 -8.07 -7.45
N LYS A 46 -10.08 -8.81 -6.34
CA LYS A 46 -10.42 -10.24 -6.30
C LYS A 46 -11.93 -10.45 -6.23
N THR A 47 -12.43 -11.45 -6.95
CA THR A 47 -13.86 -11.83 -6.91
C THR A 47 -14.28 -12.37 -5.55
N SER A 48 -13.35 -12.98 -4.80
CA SER A 48 -13.56 -13.52 -3.45
C SER A 48 -13.42 -12.48 -2.34
N TYR A 49 -13.36 -11.18 -2.68
CA TYR A 49 -13.18 -10.11 -1.70
C TYR A 49 -14.22 -10.15 -0.59
N THR A 50 -13.76 -10.22 0.65
CA THR A 50 -14.60 -10.16 1.85
C THR A 50 -14.13 -9.03 2.76
N PRO A 51 -14.99 -8.05 3.12
CA PRO A 51 -14.56 -6.81 3.80
C PRO A 51 -13.90 -6.99 5.16
N HIS A 52 -14.26 -8.04 5.90
CA HIS A 52 -13.78 -8.30 7.27
C HIS A 52 -12.58 -9.25 7.34
N VAL A 53 -12.14 -9.78 6.21
CA VAL A 53 -11.01 -10.72 6.10
C VAL A 53 -9.87 -10.08 5.29
N ASP A 54 -8.63 -10.43 5.64
CA ASP A 54 -7.44 -10.05 4.88
C ASP A 54 -7.32 -10.95 3.64
N CYS A 55 -7.96 -10.52 2.54
CA CYS A 55 -7.94 -11.20 1.24
C CYS A 55 -6.90 -10.60 0.28
N GLY A 56 -6.16 -9.59 0.71
CA GLY A 56 -5.18 -8.87 -0.11
C GLY A 56 -3.89 -9.64 -0.32
N ASP A 57 -3.03 -9.09 -1.16
CA ASP A 57 -1.73 -9.65 -1.49
C ASP A 57 -0.60 -9.00 -0.71
N ASN A 58 0.55 -9.65 -0.72
CA ASN A 58 1.78 -9.07 -0.24
C ASN A 58 2.39 -8.21 -1.35
N VAL A 59 2.52 -6.91 -1.11
CA VAL A 59 2.98 -5.95 -2.13
C VAL A 59 4.39 -5.49 -1.79
N ILE A 60 5.28 -5.65 -2.76
CA ILE A 60 6.65 -5.15 -2.72
C ILE A 60 6.71 -3.95 -3.65
N VAL A 61 7.04 -2.80 -3.12
CA VAL A 61 7.29 -1.57 -3.89
C VAL A 61 8.79 -1.41 -4.07
N ILE A 62 9.23 -1.18 -5.29
CA ILE A 62 10.61 -0.88 -5.64
C ILE A 62 10.73 0.56 -6.17
N ASN A 63 11.95 1.11 -6.21
CA ASN A 63 12.25 2.46 -6.66
C ASN A 63 11.45 3.57 -5.94
N ALA A 64 11.23 3.43 -4.64
CA ALA A 64 10.42 4.37 -3.87
C ALA A 64 10.95 5.83 -3.92
N GLU A 65 12.24 6.02 -4.15
CA GLU A 65 12.90 7.33 -4.28
C GLU A 65 12.50 8.07 -5.56
N LYS A 66 12.12 7.34 -6.61
CA LYS A 66 11.79 7.91 -7.93
C LYS A 66 10.30 8.27 -8.07
N ILE A 67 9.56 8.20 -6.99
CA ILE A 67 8.14 8.57 -6.99
C ILE A 67 7.96 10.08 -7.16
N ASN A 68 6.95 10.46 -7.94
CA ASN A 68 6.71 11.86 -8.29
C ASN A 68 5.62 12.50 -7.42
N LEU A 69 5.83 13.77 -7.05
CA LEU A 69 4.81 14.64 -6.45
C LEU A 69 4.53 15.80 -7.41
N THR A 70 3.31 15.98 -7.81
CA THR A 70 2.89 17.02 -8.77
C THR A 70 2.78 18.39 -8.11
N GLY A 71 3.09 19.45 -8.87
CA GLY A 71 3.03 20.84 -8.41
C GLY A 71 4.03 21.12 -7.29
N ASN A 72 3.74 22.07 -6.41
CA ASN A 72 4.64 22.51 -5.33
C ASN A 72 4.58 21.61 -4.08
N LYS A 73 3.99 20.40 -4.18
CA LYS A 73 3.80 19.53 -3.01
C LYS A 73 5.09 19.08 -2.33
N LEU A 74 6.20 19.07 -3.07
CA LEU A 74 7.51 18.74 -2.49
C LEU A 74 7.89 19.72 -1.37
N ASP A 75 7.69 20.99 -1.59
CA ASP A 75 8.10 22.05 -0.65
C ASP A 75 6.96 22.42 0.33
N GLU A 76 5.70 22.43 -0.11
CA GLU A 76 4.56 22.87 0.70
C GLU A 76 3.97 21.78 1.59
N LYS A 77 3.98 20.50 1.13
CA LYS A 77 3.36 19.41 1.90
C LYS A 77 4.16 19.09 3.14
N THR A 78 3.55 19.33 4.30
CA THR A 78 4.16 19.04 5.60
C THR A 78 3.54 17.81 6.26
N TYR A 79 4.40 16.99 6.87
CA TYR A 79 4.01 15.85 7.69
C TYR A 79 4.25 16.17 9.15
N ILE A 80 3.18 16.26 9.92
CA ILE A 80 3.20 16.60 11.34
C ILE A 80 3.16 15.31 12.17
N ARG A 81 3.97 15.25 13.21
CA ARG A 81 3.89 14.27 14.29
C ARG A 81 4.05 14.96 15.63
N HIS A 82 3.50 14.38 16.67
CA HIS A 82 3.62 14.88 18.03
C HIS A 82 4.33 13.86 18.92
N THR A 83 5.21 14.31 19.79
CA THR A 83 5.98 13.43 20.71
C THR A 83 5.23 13.10 22.00
N GLY A 84 4.11 13.78 22.29
CA GLY A 84 3.35 13.64 23.52
C GLY A 84 3.71 14.64 24.62
N TYR A 85 4.80 15.39 24.48
CA TYR A 85 5.22 16.39 25.46
C TYR A 85 4.78 17.81 25.08
N PRO A 86 4.64 18.74 26.04
CA PRO A 86 4.38 20.15 25.73
C PRO A 86 5.41 20.68 24.71
N GLY A 87 4.94 21.37 23.66
CA GLY A 87 5.81 21.83 22.56
C GLY A 87 6.38 20.72 21.65
N GLY A 88 5.89 19.49 21.79
CA GLY A 88 6.41 18.30 21.08
C GLY A 88 5.97 18.14 19.63
N GLN A 89 5.38 19.16 19.01
CA GLN A 89 5.03 19.10 17.58
C GLN A 89 6.30 19.15 16.71
N ARG A 90 6.41 18.20 15.79
CA ARG A 90 7.47 18.14 14.79
C ARG A 90 6.85 18.12 13.39
N SER A 91 7.37 18.94 12.50
CA SER A 91 6.96 18.99 11.09
C SER A 91 8.15 18.70 10.19
N LEU A 92 7.87 17.96 9.10
CA LEU A 92 8.84 17.68 8.04
C LEU A 92 8.18 17.94 6.70
N THR A 93 8.86 18.62 5.78
CA THR A 93 8.36 18.76 4.40
C THR A 93 8.51 17.45 3.64
N ALA A 94 7.72 17.27 2.57
CA ALA A 94 7.80 16.08 1.72
C ALA A 94 9.20 15.91 1.12
N LYS A 95 9.85 17.00 0.74
CA LYS A 95 11.21 17.03 0.20
C LYS A 95 12.23 16.45 1.18
N VAL A 96 12.21 16.94 2.43
CA VAL A 96 13.11 16.43 3.47
C VAL A 96 12.83 14.96 3.79
N MET A 97 11.55 14.55 3.74
CA MET A 97 11.19 13.15 3.97
C MET A 97 11.67 12.26 2.83
N GLN A 98 11.52 12.67 1.58
CA GLN A 98 11.99 11.93 0.41
C GLN A 98 13.52 11.76 0.44
N GLN A 99 14.26 12.79 0.83
CA GLN A 99 15.73 12.72 0.94
C GLN A 99 16.21 11.82 2.08
N LYS A 100 15.55 11.86 3.25
CA LYS A 100 15.97 11.09 4.43
C LYS A 100 15.50 9.64 4.39
N ASN A 101 14.25 9.44 4.01
CA ASN A 101 13.63 8.11 3.96
C ASN A 101 12.47 8.10 2.95
N PRO A 102 12.75 7.85 1.67
CA PRO A 102 11.74 7.82 0.62
C PRO A 102 10.68 6.72 0.85
N ALA A 103 11.07 5.58 1.44
CA ALA A 103 10.13 4.50 1.77
C ALA A 103 9.02 4.99 2.71
N LEU A 104 9.36 5.79 3.72
CA LEU A 104 8.39 6.34 4.67
C LEU A 104 7.33 7.24 4.00
N LEU A 105 7.70 7.93 2.92
CA LEU A 105 6.78 8.77 2.15
C LEU A 105 5.65 7.93 1.53
N VAL A 106 6.02 6.82 0.90
CA VAL A 106 5.09 5.85 0.29
C VAL A 106 4.25 5.16 1.37
N GLU A 107 4.90 4.67 2.42
CA GLU A 107 4.23 4.00 3.54
C GLU A 107 3.15 4.87 4.18
N LYS A 108 3.45 6.15 4.44
CA LYS A 108 2.46 7.09 5.01
C LYS A 108 1.30 7.35 4.07
N ALA A 109 1.55 7.46 2.76
CA ALA A 109 0.50 7.65 1.77
C ALA A 109 -0.44 6.42 1.71
N VAL A 110 0.11 5.21 1.65
CA VAL A 110 -0.67 3.96 1.63
C VAL A 110 -1.42 3.76 2.95
N LYS A 111 -0.74 3.95 4.10
CA LYS A 111 -1.38 3.83 5.43
C LYS A 111 -2.57 4.77 5.59
N GLY A 112 -2.48 5.98 5.04
CA GLY A 112 -3.59 6.95 5.04
C GLY A 112 -4.81 6.49 4.24
N MET A 113 -4.63 5.61 3.24
CA MET A 113 -5.68 5.09 2.35
C MET A 113 -6.24 3.74 2.81
N LEU A 114 -5.57 3.06 3.73
CA LEU A 114 -6.07 1.83 4.35
C LEU A 114 -7.09 2.15 5.46
N PRO A 115 -7.99 1.20 5.79
CA PRO A 115 -8.94 1.35 6.89
C PRO A 115 -8.21 1.61 8.22
N LYS A 116 -8.76 2.51 9.04
CA LYS A 116 -8.18 2.86 10.34
C LYS A 116 -8.71 1.94 11.47
N ASN A 117 -8.51 0.64 11.32
CA ASN A 117 -8.94 -0.39 12.26
C ASN A 117 -7.85 -1.49 12.41
N LYS A 118 -8.14 -2.49 13.24
CA LYS A 118 -7.22 -3.63 13.46
C LYS A 118 -6.88 -4.36 12.16
N LEU A 119 -7.86 -4.55 11.27
CA LEU A 119 -7.65 -5.17 9.96
C LEU A 119 -6.71 -4.32 9.09
N GLY A 120 -6.91 -2.99 9.05
CA GLY A 120 -6.02 -2.09 8.30
C GLY A 120 -4.58 -2.12 8.80
N ALA A 121 -4.36 -2.30 10.11
CA ALA A 121 -3.03 -2.49 10.65
C ALA A 121 -2.39 -3.82 10.21
N GLN A 122 -3.19 -4.89 10.08
CA GLN A 122 -2.75 -6.17 9.51
C GLN A 122 -2.39 -6.03 8.02
N LEU A 123 -3.27 -5.41 7.23
CA LEU A 123 -3.03 -5.16 5.81
C LEU A 123 -1.75 -4.37 5.55
N PHE A 124 -1.45 -3.41 6.41
CA PHE A 124 -0.23 -2.61 6.30
C PHE A 124 1.06 -3.43 6.50
N ARG A 125 1.02 -4.54 7.22
CA ARG A 125 2.17 -5.46 7.38
C ARG A 125 2.52 -6.22 6.11
N ASN A 126 1.57 -6.32 5.17
CA ASN A 126 1.78 -6.97 3.88
C ASN A 126 2.44 -6.02 2.85
N LEU A 127 2.75 -4.78 3.24
CA LEU A 127 3.45 -3.80 2.42
C LEU A 127 4.94 -3.80 2.75
N ASN A 128 5.77 -4.00 1.73
CA ASN A 128 7.22 -3.88 1.81
C ASN A 128 7.68 -2.81 0.82
N VAL A 129 8.29 -1.74 1.31
CA VAL A 129 8.77 -0.64 0.46
C VAL A 129 10.29 -0.64 0.46
N ASN A 130 10.87 -0.72 -0.73
CA ASN A 130 12.31 -0.74 -0.94
C ASN A 130 12.77 0.50 -1.71
N VAL A 131 13.97 0.94 -1.39
CA VAL A 131 14.72 1.95 -2.11
C VAL A 131 15.61 1.23 -3.11
N GLY A 132 15.60 1.66 -4.36
CA GLY A 132 16.25 0.95 -5.47
C GLY A 132 15.39 -0.19 -6.03
N ASP A 133 15.96 -0.94 -6.95
CA ASP A 133 15.32 -2.03 -7.71
C ASP A 133 15.39 -3.39 -6.99
N ALA A 134 16.33 -3.55 -6.05
CA ALA A 134 16.55 -4.80 -5.35
C ALA A 134 15.59 -5.00 -4.18
N HIS A 135 15.04 -6.20 -4.06
CA HIS A 135 14.20 -6.60 -2.94
C HIS A 135 14.68 -7.93 -2.29
N LYS A 136 14.40 -8.12 -1.01
CA LYS A 136 14.86 -9.30 -0.23
C LYS A 136 13.94 -10.52 -0.38
N HIS A 137 12.88 -10.45 -1.16
CA HIS A 137 11.82 -11.46 -1.23
C HIS A 137 11.86 -12.31 -2.51
N ALA A 138 13.04 -12.53 -3.10
CA ALA A 138 13.21 -13.31 -4.33
C ALA A 138 12.70 -14.77 -4.18
N ALA A 139 12.90 -15.37 -3.01
CA ALA A 139 12.44 -16.73 -2.71
C ALA A 139 10.91 -16.92 -2.79
N GLN A 140 10.14 -15.83 -2.69
CA GLN A 140 8.68 -15.85 -2.79
C GLN A 140 8.18 -15.79 -4.24
N THR A 141 9.07 -15.73 -5.23
CA THR A 141 8.74 -15.64 -6.66
C THR A 141 7.65 -14.60 -6.97
N PRO A 142 7.85 -13.33 -6.58
CA PRO A 142 6.80 -12.32 -6.72
C PRO A 142 6.53 -12.01 -8.18
N LYS A 143 5.25 -11.77 -8.52
CA LYS A 143 4.82 -11.41 -9.87
C LYS A 143 4.94 -9.91 -10.07
N ALA A 144 5.57 -9.47 -11.16
CA ALA A 144 5.58 -8.06 -11.55
C ALA A 144 4.20 -7.67 -12.10
N VAL A 145 3.64 -6.59 -11.58
CA VAL A 145 2.34 -6.06 -12.00
C VAL A 145 2.47 -4.58 -12.35
N ASN A 146 2.04 -4.24 -13.56
CA ASN A 146 1.91 -2.84 -13.97
C ASN A 146 0.62 -2.27 -13.40
N LEU A 147 0.75 -1.21 -12.59
CA LEU A 147 -0.42 -0.56 -12.00
C LEU A 147 -1.37 0.07 -13.02
N ASN A 148 -0.89 0.39 -14.23
CA ASN A 148 -1.73 0.99 -15.27
C ASN A 148 -2.79 0.01 -15.81
N ASP A 149 -2.53 -1.30 -15.72
CA ASP A 149 -3.44 -2.35 -16.20
C ASP A 149 -4.54 -2.67 -15.19
N LEU A 150 -4.41 -2.20 -13.95
CA LEU A 150 -5.42 -2.33 -12.91
C LEU A 150 -6.51 -1.27 -13.11
N LYS A 151 -7.69 -1.72 -13.54
CA LYS A 151 -8.91 -0.92 -13.67
C LYS A 151 -9.57 -0.66 -12.33
#